data_fd1dde280eb33417dea47b75c495b993
#
_entry.id   fd1dde280eb33417dea47b75c495b993
#
_cell.length_a   1.000
_cell.length_b   1.000
_cell.length_c   1.000
_cell.angle_alpha   90.00
_cell.angle_beta   90.00
_cell.angle_gamma   90.00
#
_symmetry.space_group_name_H-M   'P 1'
#
loop_
_entity.id
_entity.type
_entity.pdbx_description
1 polymer ?
#
loop_
_entity_poly.entity_id
_entity_poly.type
_entity_poly.pdbx_seq_one_letter_code
_entity_poly.pdbx_strand_id
1 'polypeptide(L)'
;MQLKPIERIEKPTVEEFQHEFVMQDKPVIISGVANEWPACSLWKPDTLKSMFGNVRVPVRQSDNEINVFFGESTALTEISVADYIDSIELLNTDSQRPSYLGNLSLTSPLAQEYFDHLKPHFEFPNYFPENSGFDIRIWIGAANQKSTIHNDPDDNFNAQIFGKKVFILFAPEEYEKIYVKKIDDELWSSPIDPQQPNLEMFPLFSEANGLEAVLNAGDILFIPAFWWHQALSLTTTININMWVYTNKICKIWEQHPVFTQNFTKA
;
A
#
# COMPACT_ATOMS: atom_id res chain seq x y z
N MET A 1 8.08 21.28 -0.95
CA MET A 1 8.13 19.90 -0.39
C MET A 1 9.57 19.41 -0.43
N GLN A 2 10.05 18.81 0.64
CA GLN A 2 11.35 18.15 0.71
C GLN A 2 11.12 16.65 0.90
N LEU A 3 11.65 15.82 0.00
CA LEU A 3 11.68 14.36 0.16
C LEU A 3 13.07 13.94 0.63
N LYS A 4 13.09 13.09 1.66
CA LYS A 4 14.30 12.43 2.14
C LYS A 4 14.17 10.92 1.90
N PRO A 5 15.27 10.22 1.56
CA PRO A 5 15.22 8.78 1.47
C PRO A 5 14.86 8.18 2.84
N ILE A 6 14.02 7.16 2.82
CA ILE A 6 13.69 6.40 4.03
C ILE A 6 14.90 5.58 4.50
N GLU A 7 14.97 5.36 5.80
CA GLU A 7 15.98 4.46 6.39
C GLU A 7 15.81 3.02 5.89
N ARG A 8 16.92 2.31 5.81
CA ARG A 8 16.95 0.91 5.40
C ARG A 8 17.77 0.10 6.43
N ILE A 9 17.19 -1.02 6.87
CA ILE A 9 17.83 -1.94 7.82
C ILE A 9 17.84 -3.36 7.25
N GLU A 10 18.89 -4.12 7.51
CA GLU A 10 19.01 -5.48 7.03
C GLU A 10 18.68 -6.48 8.15
N LYS A 11 17.67 -7.32 7.93
CA LYS A 11 17.28 -8.43 8.84
C LYS A 11 17.33 -8.05 10.33
N PRO A 12 16.59 -7.03 10.79
CA PRO A 12 16.63 -6.65 12.19
C PRO A 12 16.10 -7.80 13.08
N THR A 13 16.64 -7.89 14.29
CA THR A 13 16.02 -8.73 15.32
C THR A 13 14.65 -8.19 15.71
N VAL A 14 13.82 -9.03 16.37
CA VAL A 14 12.51 -8.59 16.87
C VAL A 14 12.66 -7.42 17.84
N GLU A 15 13.64 -7.49 18.74
CA GLU A 15 13.90 -6.45 19.75
C GLU A 15 14.32 -5.12 19.11
N GLU A 16 15.26 -5.15 18.16
CA GLU A 16 15.68 -3.96 17.40
C GLU A 16 14.50 -3.34 16.65
N PHE A 17 13.74 -4.16 15.93
CA PHE A 17 12.62 -3.65 15.15
C PHE A 17 11.54 -3.03 16.04
N GLN A 18 11.17 -3.69 17.14
CA GLN A 18 10.21 -3.17 18.09
C GLN A 18 10.66 -1.85 18.70
N HIS A 19 11.93 -1.77 19.18
CA HIS A 19 12.43 -0.60 19.89
C HIS A 19 12.67 0.60 18.97
N GLU A 20 13.27 0.37 17.79
CA GLU A 20 13.72 1.45 16.92
C GLU A 20 12.64 1.94 15.94
N PHE A 21 11.63 1.10 15.64
CA PHE A 21 10.64 1.42 14.61
C PHE A 21 9.20 1.37 15.12
N VAL A 22 8.75 0.26 15.72
CA VAL A 22 7.34 0.15 16.13
C VAL A 22 7.01 1.10 17.28
N MET A 23 7.85 1.16 18.32
CA MET A 23 7.66 2.06 19.48
C MET A 23 7.89 3.53 19.14
N GLN A 24 8.59 3.81 18.05
CA GLN A 24 8.88 5.17 17.58
C GLN A 24 7.93 5.63 16.47
N ASP A 25 6.97 4.79 16.06
CA ASP A 25 6.11 5.03 14.91
C ASP A 25 6.91 5.47 13.67
N LYS A 26 8.05 4.83 13.44
CA LYS A 26 9.04 5.21 12.41
C LYS A 26 9.01 4.23 11.24
N PRO A 27 8.72 4.70 10.01
CA PRO A 27 8.73 3.83 8.85
C PRO A 27 10.17 3.46 8.45
N VAL A 28 10.33 2.25 7.88
CA VAL A 28 11.64 1.73 7.48
C VAL A 28 11.49 0.70 6.36
N ILE A 29 12.51 0.58 5.50
CA ILE A 29 12.65 -0.54 4.57
C ILE A 29 13.49 -1.64 5.23
N ILE A 30 12.93 -2.84 5.31
CA ILE A 30 13.62 -4.05 5.76
C ILE A 30 14.10 -4.80 4.52
N SER A 31 15.41 -5.01 4.44
CA SER A 31 16.06 -5.79 3.38
C SER A 31 16.54 -7.15 3.89
N GLY A 32 16.87 -8.05 2.95
CA GLY A 32 17.45 -9.35 3.30
C GLY A 32 16.45 -10.44 3.69
N VAL A 33 15.20 -10.11 3.95
CA VAL A 33 14.15 -11.06 4.40
C VAL A 33 13.38 -11.62 3.21
N ALA A 34 12.63 -10.79 2.50
CA ALA A 34 11.71 -11.28 1.47
C ALA A 34 12.41 -11.79 0.21
N ASN A 35 13.66 -11.42 -0.05
CA ASN A 35 14.44 -12.01 -1.15
C ASN A 35 14.78 -13.50 -0.93
N GLU A 36 14.62 -14.03 0.27
CA GLU A 36 14.72 -15.47 0.54
C GLU A 36 13.39 -16.20 0.31
N TRP A 37 12.31 -15.48 0.10
CA TRP A 37 11.00 -16.08 -0.14
C TRP A 37 10.90 -16.70 -1.53
N PRO A 38 10.36 -17.93 -1.65
CA PRO A 38 10.04 -18.52 -2.94
C PRO A 38 9.20 -17.62 -3.84
N ALA A 39 8.33 -16.78 -3.24
CA ALA A 39 7.51 -15.81 -3.97
C ALA A 39 8.34 -14.92 -4.89
N CYS A 40 9.47 -14.39 -4.44
CA CYS A 40 10.31 -13.48 -5.23
C CYS A 40 10.92 -14.13 -6.48
N SER A 41 11.07 -15.45 -6.50
CA SER A 41 11.52 -16.20 -7.67
C SER A 41 10.38 -16.73 -8.54
N LEU A 42 9.27 -17.12 -7.91
CA LEU A 42 8.16 -17.81 -8.56
C LEU A 42 7.05 -16.87 -9.07
N TRP A 43 6.78 -15.77 -8.36
CA TRP A 43 5.64 -14.92 -8.71
C TRP A 43 6.04 -13.90 -9.78
N LYS A 44 5.73 -14.26 -11.01
CA LYS A 44 5.79 -13.40 -12.18
C LYS A 44 4.40 -13.36 -12.81
N PRO A 45 4.04 -12.32 -13.57
CA PRO A 45 2.74 -12.25 -14.23
C PRO A 45 2.37 -13.55 -14.95
N ASP A 46 3.23 -14.07 -15.82
CA ASP A 46 3.00 -15.35 -16.54
C ASP A 46 2.80 -16.55 -15.62
N THR A 47 3.55 -16.62 -14.53
CA THR A 47 3.43 -17.72 -13.56
C THR A 47 2.08 -17.66 -12.85
N LEU A 48 1.67 -16.47 -12.39
CA LEU A 48 0.35 -16.28 -11.76
C LEU A 48 -0.78 -16.56 -12.75
N LYS A 49 -0.63 -16.14 -14.00
CA LYS A 49 -1.56 -16.47 -15.08
C LYS A 49 -1.68 -17.97 -15.30
N SER A 50 -0.56 -18.70 -15.29
CA SER A 50 -0.55 -20.16 -15.42
C SER A 50 -1.20 -20.87 -14.23
N MET A 51 -0.98 -20.39 -13.01
CA MET A 51 -1.49 -21.02 -11.78
C MET A 51 -2.97 -20.71 -11.53
N PHE A 52 -3.40 -19.47 -11.80
CA PHE A 52 -4.69 -18.95 -11.38
C PHE A 52 -5.48 -18.29 -12.51
N GLY A 53 -5.11 -18.50 -13.77
CA GLY A 53 -5.67 -17.78 -14.92
C GLY A 53 -7.19 -17.78 -15.02
N ASN A 54 -7.86 -18.87 -14.61
CA ASN A 54 -9.32 -19.00 -14.63
C ASN A 54 -10.00 -18.39 -13.39
N VAL A 55 -9.24 -17.99 -12.38
CA VAL A 55 -9.80 -17.38 -11.17
C VAL A 55 -10.36 -16.01 -11.52
N ARG A 56 -11.58 -15.73 -11.07
CA ARG A 56 -12.17 -14.41 -11.20
C ARG A 56 -11.85 -13.56 -10.00
N VAL A 57 -11.38 -12.36 -10.26
CA VAL A 57 -10.96 -11.39 -9.24
C VAL A 57 -11.63 -10.04 -9.48
N PRO A 58 -11.96 -9.31 -8.41
CA PRO A 58 -12.44 -7.96 -8.53
C PRO A 58 -11.29 -7.03 -8.89
N VAL A 59 -11.48 -6.23 -9.92
CA VAL A 59 -10.56 -5.16 -10.29
C VAL A 59 -11.25 -3.81 -10.20
N ARG A 60 -10.49 -2.79 -9.82
CA ARG A 60 -10.97 -1.42 -9.72
C ARG A 60 -10.68 -0.69 -11.01
N GLN A 61 -11.69 -0.02 -11.56
CA GLN A 61 -11.54 0.89 -12.69
C GLN A 61 -11.71 2.31 -12.18
N SER A 62 -10.80 3.19 -12.55
CA SER A 62 -10.93 4.61 -12.26
C SER A 62 -11.26 5.37 -13.54
N ASP A 63 -12.37 6.09 -13.53
CA ASP A 63 -12.76 7.02 -14.61
C ASP A 63 -11.92 8.31 -14.58
N ASN A 64 -11.21 8.55 -13.48
CA ASN A 64 -10.42 9.75 -13.27
C ASN A 64 -8.95 9.56 -13.68
N GLU A 65 -8.41 10.61 -14.26
CA GLU A 65 -7.09 10.62 -14.86
C GLU A 65 -5.89 10.34 -13.95
N ILE A 66 -6.00 10.28 -12.65
CA ILE A 66 -4.81 10.35 -11.79
C ILE A 66 -4.67 9.20 -10.81
N ASN A 67 -5.73 8.61 -10.25
CA ASN A 67 -5.53 7.71 -9.11
C ASN A 67 -6.58 6.62 -9.02
N VAL A 68 -6.15 5.42 -8.66
CA VAL A 68 -7.08 4.42 -8.14
C VAL A 68 -7.44 4.82 -6.73
N PHE A 69 -8.70 5.09 -6.56
CA PHE A 69 -9.29 5.44 -5.30
C PHE A 69 -9.89 4.20 -4.64
N PHE A 70 -9.74 4.04 -3.34
CA PHE A 70 -10.29 2.89 -2.61
C PHE A 70 -11.67 3.15 -2.01
N GLY A 71 -12.28 4.30 -2.28
CA GLY A 71 -13.64 4.64 -1.84
C GLY A 71 -14.74 3.88 -2.58
N GLU A 72 -15.98 3.95 -2.05
CA GLU A 72 -17.17 3.28 -2.60
C GLU A 72 -17.52 3.69 -4.04
N SER A 73 -17.01 4.84 -4.50
CA SER A 73 -17.25 5.36 -5.85
C SER A 73 -16.47 4.67 -6.97
N THR A 74 -15.54 3.76 -6.63
CA THR A 74 -14.75 3.05 -7.63
C THR A 74 -15.49 1.81 -8.09
N ALA A 75 -15.87 1.76 -9.37
CA ALA A 75 -16.53 0.59 -9.94
C ALA A 75 -15.65 -0.66 -9.82
N LEU A 76 -16.23 -1.72 -9.27
CA LEU A 76 -15.62 -3.05 -9.24
C LEU A 76 -16.16 -3.86 -10.42
N THR A 77 -15.25 -4.39 -11.22
CA THR A 77 -15.58 -5.35 -12.30
C THR A 77 -14.87 -6.66 -12.02
N GLU A 78 -15.54 -7.77 -12.26
CA GLU A 78 -14.90 -9.08 -12.17
C GLU A 78 -14.26 -9.47 -13.51
N ILE A 79 -12.98 -9.84 -13.46
CA ILE A 79 -12.21 -10.30 -14.61
C ILE A 79 -11.43 -11.56 -14.23
N SER A 80 -11.09 -12.41 -15.20
CA SER A 80 -10.18 -13.52 -14.93
C SER A 80 -8.75 -13.01 -14.68
N VAL A 81 -7.98 -13.72 -13.87
CA VAL A 81 -6.56 -13.37 -13.66
C VAL A 81 -5.79 -13.37 -14.99
N ALA A 82 -6.12 -14.29 -15.91
CA ALA A 82 -5.48 -14.33 -17.22
C ALA A 82 -5.78 -13.07 -18.03
N ASP A 83 -7.06 -12.70 -18.16
CA ASP A 83 -7.44 -11.50 -18.93
C ASP A 83 -6.88 -10.22 -18.27
N TYR A 84 -6.83 -10.19 -16.91
CA TYR A 84 -6.25 -9.07 -16.19
C TYR A 84 -4.76 -8.91 -16.50
N ILE A 85 -3.98 -10.00 -16.41
CA ILE A 85 -2.54 -9.96 -16.69
C ILE A 85 -2.30 -9.56 -18.15
N ASP A 86 -3.04 -10.12 -19.09
CA ASP A 86 -2.94 -9.72 -20.50
C ASP A 86 -3.25 -8.24 -20.70
N SER A 87 -4.23 -7.70 -19.97
CA SER A 87 -4.59 -6.28 -20.08
C SER A 87 -3.49 -5.35 -19.60
N ILE A 88 -2.77 -5.69 -18.52
CA ILE A 88 -1.70 -4.84 -17.98
C ILE A 88 -0.39 -4.96 -18.77
N GLU A 89 -0.17 -6.08 -19.48
CA GLU A 89 1.00 -6.27 -20.35
C GLU A 89 0.85 -5.58 -21.72
N LEU A 90 -0.38 -5.49 -22.24
CA LEU A 90 -0.69 -4.80 -23.48
C LEU A 90 -0.66 -3.28 -23.39
N LEU A 91 -0.61 -2.72 -22.19
CA LEU A 91 -0.64 -1.28 -21.95
C LEU A 91 0.73 -0.63 -22.26
N ASN A 92 1.00 -0.43 -23.51
CA ASN A 92 2.17 0.30 -23.99
C ASN A 92 1.89 1.78 -24.31
N THR A 93 0.73 2.33 -23.93
CA THR A 93 0.36 3.71 -24.28
C THR A 93 -0.10 4.50 -23.06
N ASP A 94 0.35 5.75 -22.97
CA ASP A 94 0.02 6.72 -21.90
C ASP A 94 -1.48 7.09 -21.81
N SER A 95 -2.32 6.57 -22.69
CA SER A 95 -3.71 7.00 -22.86
C SER A 95 -4.77 6.07 -22.28
N GLN A 96 -4.42 4.84 -21.93
CA GLN A 96 -5.36 3.89 -21.31
C GLN A 96 -4.89 3.51 -19.91
N ARG A 97 -5.79 3.65 -18.95
CA ARG A 97 -5.51 3.25 -17.58
C ARG A 97 -5.92 1.83 -17.37
N PRO A 98 -5.01 1.02 -16.86
CA PRO A 98 -5.35 -0.33 -16.50
C PRO A 98 -6.26 -0.31 -15.28
N SER A 99 -7.18 -1.24 -15.26
CA SER A 99 -7.81 -1.64 -14.02
C SER A 99 -6.74 -2.07 -13.00
N TYR A 100 -7.05 -1.96 -11.72
CA TYR A 100 -6.13 -2.31 -10.64
C TYR A 100 -6.67 -3.49 -9.85
N LEU A 101 -5.92 -4.59 -9.86
CA LEU A 101 -6.15 -5.68 -8.93
C LEU A 101 -5.47 -5.29 -7.61
N GLY A 102 -6.26 -4.70 -6.74
CA GLY A 102 -5.79 -4.21 -5.46
C GLY A 102 -6.74 -4.59 -4.34
N ASN A 103 -6.18 -4.70 -3.14
CA ASN A 103 -6.94 -4.95 -1.93
C ASN A 103 -7.67 -6.32 -1.89
N LEU A 104 -7.13 -7.34 -2.58
CA LEU A 104 -7.68 -8.69 -2.51
C LEU A 104 -7.13 -9.41 -1.27
N SER A 105 -8.00 -9.59 -0.26
CA SER A 105 -7.65 -10.31 0.97
C SER A 105 -7.41 -11.79 0.70
N LEU A 106 -6.22 -12.26 1.04
CA LEU A 106 -5.84 -13.67 0.98
C LEU A 106 -6.28 -14.45 2.24
N THR A 107 -6.68 -13.74 3.30
CA THR A 107 -7.19 -14.33 4.54
C THR A 107 -8.71 -14.48 4.55
N SER A 108 -9.40 -13.94 3.55
CA SER A 108 -10.85 -14.09 3.44
C SER A 108 -11.24 -15.53 3.09
N PRO A 109 -12.42 -16.01 3.54
CA PRO A 109 -12.92 -17.34 3.17
C PRO A 109 -13.03 -17.56 1.66
N LEU A 110 -13.31 -16.51 0.88
CA LEU A 110 -13.42 -16.58 -0.58
C LEU A 110 -12.07 -16.82 -1.27
N ALA A 111 -10.97 -16.43 -0.64
CA ALA A 111 -9.63 -16.60 -1.18
C ALA A 111 -8.88 -17.81 -0.57
N GLN A 112 -9.51 -18.56 0.34
CA GLN A 112 -8.86 -19.64 1.10
C GLN A 112 -8.18 -20.67 0.18
N GLU A 113 -8.85 -21.10 -0.89
CA GLU A 113 -8.30 -22.06 -1.84
C GLU A 113 -7.01 -21.55 -2.49
N TYR A 114 -6.99 -20.29 -2.90
CA TYR A 114 -5.82 -19.68 -3.56
C TYR A 114 -4.72 -19.35 -2.56
N PHE A 115 -5.10 -18.89 -1.38
CA PHE A 115 -4.16 -18.57 -0.32
C PHE A 115 -3.38 -19.81 0.15
N ASP A 116 -4.03 -20.96 0.26
CA ASP A 116 -3.38 -22.21 0.66
C ASP A 116 -2.27 -22.62 -0.34
N HIS A 117 -2.43 -22.31 -1.62
CA HIS A 117 -1.38 -22.49 -2.63
C HIS A 117 -0.26 -21.45 -2.57
N LEU A 118 -0.55 -20.22 -2.16
CA LEU A 118 0.43 -19.13 -2.08
C LEU A 118 1.17 -19.10 -0.75
N LYS A 119 0.52 -19.50 0.34
CA LYS A 119 1.04 -19.46 1.71
C LYS A 119 2.43 -20.06 1.88
N PRO A 120 2.81 -21.19 1.24
CA PRO A 120 4.17 -21.74 1.37
C PRO A 120 5.27 -20.89 0.72
N HIS A 121 4.90 -19.84 -0.04
CA HIS A 121 5.86 -19.06 -0.82
C HIS A 121 6.35 -17.81 -0.10
N PHE A 122 5.77 -17.44 1.05
CA PHE A 122 6.21 -16.26 1.83
C PHE A 122 5.91 -16.44 3.32
N GLU A 123 6.71 -15.76 4.14
CA GLU A 123 6.52 -15.75 5.59
C GLU A 123 6.96 -14.39 6.15
N PHE A 124 5.99 -13.56 6.55
CA PHE A 124 6.31 -12.28 7.19
C PHE A 124 7.05 -12.51 8.51
N PRO A 125 8.04 -11.66 8.84
CA PRO A 125 8.74 -11.75 10.11
C PRO A 125 7.77 -11.61 11.30
N ASN A 126 7.97 -12.39 12.33
CA ASN A 126 7.15 -12.36 13.54
C ASN A 126 7.60 -11.20 14.47
N TYR A 127 7.44 -9.97 13.98
CA TYR A 127 7.80 -8.77 14.73
C TYR A 127 6.72 -8.31 15.73
N PHE A 128 5.54 -8.89 15.71
CA PHE A 128 4.43 -8.60 16.61
C PHE A 128 4.07 -9.81 17.46
N PRO A 129 3.38 -9.61 18.61
CA PRO A 129 2.92 -10.72 19.44
C PRO A 129 2.08 -11.73 18.62
N GLU A 130 2.23 -13.03 18.94
CA GLU A 130 1.52 -14.12 18.23
C GLU A 130 0.00 -14.01 18.23
N ASN A 131 -0.58 -13.30 19.20
CA ASN A 131 -2.02 -13.05 19.30
C ASN A 131 -2.47 -11.78 18.56
N SER A 132 -1.59 -11.10 17.86
CA SER A 132 -1.99 -9.97 17.01
C SER A 132 -2.82 -10.49 15.84
N GLY A 133 -3.99 -9.91 15.63
CA GLY A 133 -4.75 -10.13 14.41
C GLY A 133 -4.04 -9.52 13.20
N PHE A 134 -4.22 -10.11 12.03
CA PHE A 134 -3.66 -9.58 10.79
C PHE A 134 -4.54 -9.91 9.58
N ASP A 135 -4.39 -9.12 8.52
CA ASP A 135 -4.97 -9.38 7.21
C ASP A 135 -3.89 -9.27 6.14
N ILE A 136 -3.78 -10.28 5.28
CA ILE A 136 -2.81 -10.30 4.18
C ILE A 136 -3.55 -10.07 2.87
N ARG A 137 -3.03 -9.13 2.07
CA ARG A 137 -3.62 -8.80 0.77
C ARG A 137 -2.59 -8.80 -0.34
N ILE A 138 -3.04 -9.16 -1.54
CA ILE A 138 -2.24 -9.13 -2.77
C ILE A 138 -2.66 -7.94 -3.64
N TRP A 139 -1.66 -7.39 -4.32
CA TRP A 139 -1.77 -6.25 -5.21
C TRP A 139 -0.98 -6.54 -6.48
N ILE A 140 -1.64 -6.44 -7.61
CA ILE A 140 -0.99 -6.56 -8.93
C ILE A 140 -1.36 -5.33 -9.73
N GLY A 141 -0.35 -4.59 -10.20
CA GLY A 141 -0.55 -3.33 -10.91
C GLY A 141 0.37 -3.18 -12.11
N ALA A 142 -0.13 -2.46 -13.13
CA ALA A 142 0.68 -2.02 -14.26
C ALA A 142 1.68 -0.93 -13.85
N ALA A 143 2.64 -0.65 -14.71
CA ALA A 143 3.45 0.55 -14.62
C ALA A 143 2.58 1.82 -14.58
N ASN A 144 3.03 2.85 -13.87
CA ASN A 144 2.36 4.13 -13.66
C ASN A 144 1.03 4.06 -12.85
N GLN A 145 0.68 2.89 -12.32
CA GLN A 145 -0.43 2.76 -11.39
C GLN A 145 -0.09 3.44 -10.05
N LYS A 146 -0.94 4.34 -9.59
CA LYS A 146 -0.75 5.02 -8.32
C LYS A 146 -2.03 5.11 -7.49
N SER A 147 -1.87 5.14 -6.15
CA SER A 147 -2.96 5.46 -5.22
C SER A 147 -3.02 6.96 -4.95
N THR A 148 -4.10 7.45 -4.36
CA THR A 148 -4.11 8.76 -3.69
C THR A 148 -3.23 8.70 -2.44
N ILE A 149 -2.83 9.86 -1.89
CA ILE A 149 -2.29 9.93 -0.53
C ILE A 149 -3.44 9.62 0.43
N HIS A 150 -3.30 8.59 1.23
CA HIS A 150 -4.24 8.14 2.26
C HIS A 150 -3.47 7.60 3.45
N ASN A 151 -4.15 7.21 4.51
CA ASN A 151 -3.56 6.48 5.60
C ASN A 151 -4.39 5.26 5.97
N ASP A 152 -3.74 4.33 6.67
CA ASP A 152 -4.37 3.14 7.24
C ASP A 152 -4.36 3.25 8.77
N PRO A 153 -5.37 2.70 9.48
CA PRO A 153 -5.41 2.72 10.94
C PRO A 153 -4.50 1.68 11.60
N ASP A 154 -3.93 0.78 10.81
CA ASP A 154 -3.14 -0.36 11.26
C ASP A 154 -1.69 -0.28 10.78
N ASP A 155 -0.78 -0.92 11.53
CA ASP A 155 0.61 -1.08 11.10
C ASP A 155 0.66 -1.97 9.85
N ASN A 156 1.46 -1.56 8.86
CA ASN A 156 1.42 -2.16 7.53
C ASN A 156 2.82 -2.57 7.06
N PHE A 157 2.99 -3.84 6.71
CA PHE A 157 4.16 -4.36 6.00
C PHE A 157 3.84 -4.53 4.52
N ASN A 158 4.57 -3.86 3.64
CA ASN A 158 4.45 -3.98 2.20
C ASN A 158 5.67 -4.70 1.62
N ALA A 159 5.53 -5.98 1.28
CA ALA A 159 6.59 -6.77 0.65
C ALA A 159 6.48 -6.68 -0.87
N GLN A 160 7.50 -6.15 -1.50
CA GLN A 160 7.61 -6.08 -2.96
C GLN A 160 8.14 -7.41 -3.49
N ILE A 161 7.31 -8.15 -4.24
CA ILE A 161 7.64 -9.48 -4.75
C ILE A 161 8.19 -9.42 -6.16
N PHE A 162 7.60 -8.61 -7.03
CA PHE A 162 8.02 -8.46 -8.42
C PHE A 162 7.93 -7.00 -8.85
N GLY A 163 8.88 -6.56 -9.67
CA GLY A 163 8.93 -5.20 -10.19
C GLY A 163 9.44 -4.18 -9.17
N LYS A 164 9.15 -2.91 -9.43
CA LYS A 164 9.63 -1.77 -8.64
C LYS A 164 8.50 -0.81 -8.31
N LYS A 165 8.42 -0.39 -7.05
CA LYS A 165 7.40 0.53 -6.53
C LYS A 165 8.05 1.66 -5.72
N VAL A 166 7.46 2.84 -5.76
CA VAL A 166 7.83 3.96 -4.88
C VAL A 166 6.67 4.25 -3.95
N PHE A 167 6.98 4.47 -2.68
CA PHE A 167 6.06 5.07 -1.73
C PHE A 167 6.58 6.45 -1.34
N ILE A 168 5.67 7.42 -1.27
CA ILE A 168 5.91 8.72 -0.67
C ILE A 168 5.10 8.76 0.61
N LEU A 169 5.78 9.02 1.73
CA LEU A 169 5.18 8.97 3.05
C LEU A 169 5.29 10.33 3.72
N PHE A 170 4.26 10.68 4.51
CA PHE A 170 4.25 11.87 5.36
C PHE A 170 3.81 11.46 6.76
N ALA A 171 4.47 12.05 7.76
CA ALA A 171 4.07 11.84 9.14
C ALA A 171 2.62 12.32 9.39
N PRO A 172 1.91 11.75 10.37
CA PRO A 172 0.54 12.14 10.67
C PRO A 172 0.34 13.65 10.83
N GLU A 173 1.34 14.36 11.38
CA GLU A 173 1.34 15.81 11.63
C GLU A 173 1.35 16.66 10.37
N GLU A 174 1.73 16.12 9.22
CA GLU A 174 1.79 16.85 7.96
C GLU A 174 0.42 17.04 7.29
N TYR A 175 -0.68 16.55 7.91
CA TYR A 175 -2.03 16.50 7.36
C TYR A 175 -2.54 17.84 6.79
N GLU A 176 -2.23 18.99 7.44
CA GLU A 176 -2.62 20.31 6.94
C GLU A 176 -1.84 20.69 5.67
N LYS A 177 -0.53 20.42 5.65
CA LYS A 177 0.32 20.75 4.51
C LYS A 177 0.04 19.90 3.29
N ILE A 178 -0.45 18.68 3.49
CA ILE A 178 -0.90 17.80 2.41
C ILE A 178 -2.39 17.92 2.10
N TYR A 179 -3.09 18.89 2.70
CA TYR A 179 -4.49 19.22 2.44
C TYR A 179 -5.44 18.02 2.54
N VAL A 180 -5.32 17.24 3.60
CA VAL A 180 -6.16 16.07 3.84
C VAL A 180 -7.62 16.45 3.93
N LYS A 181 -8.48 15.67 3.28
CA LYS A 181 -9.93 15.80 3.31
C LYS A 181 -10.58 14.47 3.65
N LYS A 182 -11.70 14.53 4.37
CA LYS A 182 -12.58 13.39 4.55
C LYS A 182 -13.27 13.09 3.21
N ILE A 183 -13.21 11.85 2.79
CA ILE A 183 -13.85 11.39 1.55
C ILE A 183 -15.14 10.65 1.86
N ASP A 184 -15.11 9.74 2.84
CA ASP A 184 -16.27 9.05 3.40
C ASP A 184 -16.05 8.80 4.90
N ASP A 185 -16.87 7.97 5.54
CA ASP A 185 -16.80 7.79 6.99
C ASP A 185 -15.53 7.09 7.48
N GLU A 186 -14.84 6.38 6.61
CA GLU A 186 -13.64 5.60 6.95
C GLU A 186 -12.37 6.09 6.24
N LEU A 187 -12.51 6.91 5.19
CA LEU A 187 -11.39 7.27 4.32
C LEU A 187 -11.09 8.77 4.34
N TRP A 188 -9.83 9.07 4.62
CA TRP A 188 -9.22 10.38 4.49
C TRP A 188 -8.17 10.36 3.38
N SER A 189 -8.15 11.38 2.53
CA SER A 189 -7.21 11.45 1.41
C SER A 189 -6.81 12.87 1.10
N SER A 190 -5.65 13.03 0.46
CA SER A 190 -5.18 14.28 -0.10
C SER A 190 -5.49 14.35 -1.61
N PRO A 191 -5.90 15.51 -2.12
CA PRO A 191 -6.09 15.72 -3.56
C PRO A 191 -4.77 15.94 -4.31
N ILE A 192 -3.64 15.97 -3.62
CA ILE A 192 -2.34 16.31 -4.19
C ILE A 192 -1.69 15.08 -4.82
N ASP A 193 -1.16 15.25 -6.02
CA ASP A 193 -0.19 14.33 -6.61
C ASP A 193 1.24 14.80 -6.23
N PRO A 194 1.96 14.08 -5.33
CA PRO A 194 3.29 14.50 -4.92
C PRO A 194 4.33 14.57 -6.03
N GLN A 195 4.12 13.83 -7.13
CA GLN A 195 5.03 13.87 -8.28
C GLN A 195 4.82 15.11 -9.16
N GLN A 196 3.59 15.68 -9.15
CA GLN A 196 3.23 16.85 -9.95
C GLN A 196 2.31 17.79 -9.16
N PRO A 197 2.79 18.37 -8.05
CA PRO A 197 1.95 19.17 -7.16
C PRO A 197 1.57 20.51 -7.81
N ASN A 198 0.31 20.88 -7.73
CA ASN A 198 -0.15 22.23 -8.09
C ASN A 198 0.05 23.17 -6.90
N LEU A 199 1.22 23.85 -6.84
CA LEU A 199 1.57 24.74 -5.74
C LEU A 199 0.77 26.06 -5.73
N GLU A 200 0.14 26.46 -6.83
CA GLU A 200 -0.77 27.61 -6.85
C GLU A 200 -2.06 27.28 -6.07
N MET A 201 -2.56 26.05 -6.24
CA MET A 201 -3.75 25.57 -5.53
C MET A 201 -3.43 25.12 -4.10
N PHE A 202 -2.25 24.54 -3.88
CA PHE A 202 -1.83 23.91 -2.62
C PHE A 202 -0.49 24.48 -2.13
N PRO A 203 -0.40 25.80 -1.78
CA PRO A 203 0.87 26.44 -1.46
C PRO A 203 1.58 25.85 -0.24
N LEU A 204 0.86 25.41 0.81
CA LEU A 204 1.46 24.81 2.00
C LEU A 204 2.19 23.50 1.69
N PHE A 205 1.86 22.83 0.59
CA PHE A 205 2.55 21.59 0.21
C PHE A 205 4.04 21.80 -0.06
N SER A 206 4.44 23.02 -0.43
CA SER A 206 5.86 23.38 -0.57
C SER A 206 6.68 23.24 0.73
N GLU A 207 5.99 23.29 1.89
CA GLU A 207 6.57 23.19 3.24
C GLU A 207 6.47 21.77 3.82
N ALA A 208 5.80 20.85 3.12
CA ALA A 208 5.64 19.48 3.59
C ALA A 208 6.99 18.73 3.60
N ASN A 209 7.20 17.91 4.65
CA ASN A 209 8.35 17.04 4.81
C ASN A 209 7.91 15.60 4.58
N GLY A 210 8.41 14.98 3.53
CA GLY A 210 8.08 13.62 3.17
C GLY A 210 9.29 12.71 3.15
N LEU A 211 9.01 11.40 3.16
CA LEU A 211 9.98 10.34 2.97
C LEU A 211 9.71 9.64 1.64
N GLU A 212 10.77 9.25 0.94
CA GLU A 212 10.69 8.46 -0.28
C GLU A 212 11.23 7.06 -0.03
N ALA A 213 10.41 6.05 -0.31
CA ALA A 213 10.76 4.64 -0.20
C ALA A 213 10.73 3.98 -1.58
N VAL A 214 11.89 3.71 -2.16
CA VAL A 214 12.01 2.95 -3.41
C VAL A 214 12.19 1.49 -3.07
N LEU A 215 11.19 0.66 -3.42
CA LEU A 215 11.20 -0.78 -3.20
C LEU A 215 11.57 -1.53 -4.47
N ASN A 216 12.55 -2.41 -4.35
CA ASN A 216 12.86 -3.45 -5.32
C ASN A 216 12.27 -4.78 -4.84
N ALA A 217 12.17 -5.77 -5.75
CA ALA A 217 11.78 -7.11 -5.35
C ALA A 217 12.69 -7.62 -4.21
N GLY A 218 12.09 -8.14 -3.14
CA GLY A 218 12.76 -8.58 -1.91
C GLY A 218 12.81 -7.55 -0.78
N ASP A 219 12.39 -6.30 -1.02
CA ASP A 219 12.26 -5.29 0.03
C ASP A 219 10.90 -5.40 0.75
N ILE A 220 10.86 -5.12 2.05
CA ILE A 220 9.63 -4.96 2.84
C ILE A 220 9.62 -3.54 3.41
N LEU A 221 8.60 -2.78 3.13
CA LEU A 221 8.37 -1.46 3.75
C LEU A 221 7.44 -1.62 4.95
N PHE A 222 7.89 -1.20 6.12
CA PHE A 222 7.04 -0.99 7.29
C PHE A 222 6.51 0.44 7.27
N ILE A 223 5.19 0.56 7.33
CA ILE A 223 4.46 1.83 7.46
C ILE A 223 3.70 1.77 8.78
N PRO A 224 4.05 2.58 9.78
CA PRO A 224 3.27 2.65 11.01
C PRO A 224 1.85 3.14 10.76
N ALA A 225 0.93 2.75 11.61
CA ALA A 225 -0.45 3.23 11.58
C ALA A 225 -0.53 4.76 11.45
N PHE A 226 -1.50 5.25 10.69
CA PHE A 226 -1.80 6.66 10.45
C PHE A 226 -0.78 7.45 9.64
N TRP A 227 0.32 6.85 9.18
CA TRP A 227 1.21 7.51 8.23
C TRP A 227 0.53 7.70 6.88
N TRP A 228 0.49 8.94 6.39
CA TRP A 228 0.00 9.26 5.06
C TRP A 228 0.94 8.69 4.02
N HIS A 229 0.39 8.01 3.01
CA HIS A 229 1.24 7.43 1.98
C HIS A 229 0.54 7.35 0.62
N GLN A 230 1.37 7.47 -0.42
CA GLN A 230 1.01 7.18 -1.80
C GLN A 230 1.93 6.08 -2.32
N ALA A 231 1.36 5.13 -3.05
CA ALA A 231 2.11 4.11 -3.78
C ALA A 231 2.09 4.40 -5.28
N LEU A 232 3.24 4.28 -5.95
CA LEU A 232 3.40 4.38 -7.41
C LEU A 232 4.17 3.17 -7.92
N SER A 233 3.59 2.42 -8.85
CA SER A 233 4.25 1.33 -9.57
C SER A 233 5.12 1.89 -10.68
N LEU A 234 6.45 1.69 -10.61
CA LEU A 234 7.38 2.13 -11.66
C LEU A 234 7.44 1.14 -12.84
N THR A 235 7.11 -0.10 -12.59
CA THR A 235 7.00 -1.19 -13.56
C THR A 235 5.71 -1.96 -13.29
N THR A 236 5.40 -2.99 -14.05
CA THR A 236 4.44 -4.00 -13.58
C THR A 236 4.91 -4.55 -12.25
N THR A 237 4.01 -4.61 -11.26
CA THR A 237 4.35 -4.96 -9.87
C THR A 237 3.44 -6.05 -9.34
N ILE A 238 4.01 -6.91 -8.50
CA ILE A 238 3.28 -7.80 -7.59
C ILE A 238 3.81 -7.51 -6.20
N ASN A 239 2.93 -7.16 -5.28
CA ASN A 239 3.28 -7.04 -3.88
C ASN A 239 2.20 -7.64 -2.98
N ILE A 240 2.58 -8.05 -1.80
CA ILE A 240 1.69 -8.44 -0.72
C ILE A 240 1.90 -7.50 0.45
N ASN A 241 0.82 -7.16 1.12
CA ASN A 241 0.93 -6.46 2.38
C ASN A 241 0.27 -7.26 3.51
N MET A 242 0.72 -7.00 4.72
CA MET A 242 0.13 -7.52 5.94
C MET A 242 -0.20 -6.33 6.85
N TRP A 243 -1.48 -6.10 7.10
CA TRP A 243 -1.93 -5.21 8.17
C TRP A 243 -1.94 -5.97 9.49
N VAL A 244 -1.36 -5.36 10.51
CA VAL A 244 -1.34 -5.91 11.87
C VAL A 244 -2.21 -5.04 12.75
N TYR A 245 -3.26 -5.62 13.32
CA TYR A 245 -4.23 -4.93 14.15
C TYR A 245 -3.64 -4.61 15.53
N THR A 246 -3.11 -3.42 15.68
CA THR A 246 -2.40 -2.99 16.89
C THR A 246 -3.27 -2.15 17.83
N ASN A 247 -4.49 -1.81 17.44
CA ASN A 247 -5.39 -0.92 18.20
C ASN A 247 -4.71 0.41 18.59
N LYS A 248 -3.79 0.90 17.78
CA LYS A 248 -3.16 2.20 17.99
C LYS A 248 -4.21 3.30 17.86
N ILE A 249 -4.10 4.31 18.70
CA ILE A 249 -4.95 5.51 18.64
C ILE A 249 -4.09 6.66 18.15
N CYS A 250 -4.51 7.30 17.08
CA CYS A 250 -3.85 8.51 16.61
C CYS A 250 -4.20 9.69 17.51
N LYS A 251 -3.25 10.10 18.36
CA LYS A 251 -3.43 11.23 19.28
C LYS A 251 -3.79 12.54 18.57
N ILE A 252 -3.33 12.72 17.35
CA ILE A 252 -3.64 13.90 16.54
C ILE A 252 -5.13 13.90 16.16
N TRP A 253 -5.68 12.74 15.84
CA TRP A 253 -7.10 12.61 15.53
C TRP A 253 -8.00 12.92 16.71
N GLU A 254 -7.58 12.54 17.93
CA GLU A 254 -8.33 12.86 19.15
C GLU A 254 -8.30 14.35 19.50
N GLN A 255 -7.25 15.07 19.11
CA GLN A 255 -7.04 16.46 19.49
C GLN A 255 -7.47 17.46 18.43
N HIS A 256 -7.62 17.05 17.17
CA HIS A 256 -7.88 17.98 16.08
C HIS A 256 -9.35 18.01 15.67
N PRO A 257 -9.99 19.22 15.60
CA PRO A 257 -11.42 19.37 15.29
C PRO A 257 -11.85 18.75 13.94
N VAL A 258 -10.95 18.70 12.96
CA VAL A 258 -11.23 18.09 11.65
C VAL A 258 -11.56 16.62 11.79
N PHE A 259 -10.87 15.92 12.70
CA PHE A 259 -11.05 14.48 12.92
C PHE A 259 -12.11 14.19 14.01
N THR A 260 -12.19 15.02 15.05
CA THR A 260 -13.10 14.80 16.20
C THR A 260 -14.58 15.05 15.89
N GLN A 261 -14.91 15.84 14.89
CA GLN A 261 -16.32 16.11 14.52
C GLN A 261 -17.11 14.88 14.08
N ASN A 262 -16.44 13.74 13.83
CA ASN A 262 -17.03 12.54 13.30
C ASN A 262 -17.25 11.42 14.33
N PHE A 263 -16.63 11.49 15.52
CA PHE A 263 -16.77 10.48 16.58
C PHE A 263 -17.94 10.75 17.55
N THR A 264 -18.66 11.88 17.42
CA THR A 264 -19.76 12.27 18.31
C THR A 264 -21.15 11.93 17.77
N LYS A 265 -21.25 11.16 16.68
CA LYS A 265 -22.54 10.65 16.16
C LYS A 265 -22.48 9.13 16.04
N ALA A 266 -22.51 8.45 17.16
CA ALA A 266 -22.91 7.05 17.29
C ALA A 266 -24.03 6.97 18.33
#